data_53831cecae6e9833f2217d465b878c57
#
_entry.id   53831cecae6e9833f2217d465b878c57
#
_cell.length_a   1.000
_cell.length_b   1.000
_cell.length_c   1.000
_cell.angle_alpha   90.00
_cell.angle_beta   90.00
_cell.angle_gamma   90.00
#
_symmetry.space_group_name_H-M   'P 1'
#
loop_
_entity.id
_entity.type
_entity.pdbx_description
1 polymer ?
#
loop_
_entity_poly.entity_id
_entity_poly.type
_entity_poly.pdbx_seq_one_letter_code
_entity_poly.pdbx_strand_id
1 'polypeptide(L)'
;ECKTLIIATGTYERIIPFPGWTLPGVIGLAASTTLLKSHRVLPGKETVVAGCGPLLAVVASGIIKAGGRVRAIIDLKSSFDWLSSIRPMLSNPSSLFEGIGWLKNIIFSGTPIYFNSVIKEVNKKENELEISITKINPRNNRKYDNKIKLKADSLCVGHGLIPSIDILKSLGAEIFFESESSTWLPKINKY
;
A
#
# COMPACT_ATOMS: atom_id res chain seq x y z
N GLU A 1 25.61 3.94 -30.18
CA GLU A 1 25.87 2.53 -29.83
C GLU A 1 26.55 2.46 -28.46
N CYS A 2 26.12 1.57 -27.56
CA CYS A 2 26.73 1.35 -26.27
C CYS A 2 27.10 -0.13 -26.10
N LYS A 3 28.15 -0.42 -25.32
CA LYS A 3 28.60 -1.81 -25.05
C LYS A 3 27.81 -2.44 -23.89
N THR A 4 27.26 -1.62 -23.02
CA THR A 4 26.53 -2.07 -21.81
C THR A 4 25.38 -1.11 -21.55
N LEU A 5 24.22 -1.65 -21.23
CA LEU A 5 23.02 -0.89 -20.87
C LEU A 5 22.55 -1.29 -19.48
N ILE A 6 22.42 -0.31 -18.61
CA ILE A 6 21.84 -0.51 -17.27
C ILE A 6 20.41 0.01 -17.29
N ILE A 7 19.45 -0.85 -16.94
CA ILE A 7 18.03 -0.54 -16.91
C ILE A 7 17.56 -0.50 -15.46
N ALA A 8 17.10 0.67 -15.03
CA ALA A 8 16.65 0.93 -13.66
C ALA A 8 15.31 1.69 -13.69
N THR A 9 14.31 1.10 -14.35
CA THR A 9 12.98 1.70 -14.61
C THR A 9 12.02 1.70 -13.41
N GLY A 10 12.41 1.06 -12.30
CA GLY A 10 11.62 1.03 -11.08
C GLY A 10 10.35 0.17 -11.18
N THR A 11 9.30 0.62 -10.52
CA THR A 11 8.05 -0.13 -10.34
C THR A 11 6.84 0.78 -10.50
N TYR A 12 5.70 0.17 -10.87
CA TYR A 12 4.38 0.77 -10.80
C TYR A 12 3.64 0.30 -9.57
N GLU A 13 2.75 1.12 -9.07
CA GLU A 13 1.84 0.72 -8.00
C GLU A 13 0.74 -0.19 -8.56
N ARG A 14 0.48 -1.30 -7.89
CA ARG A 14 -0.63 -2.19 -8.25
C ARG A 14 -1.94 -1.57 -7.82
N ILE A 15 -2.76 -1.20 -8.78
CA ILE A 15 -4.08 -0.62 -8.57
C ILE A 15 -5.13 -1.73 -8.75
N ILE A 16 -5.99 -1.90 -7.73
CA ILE A 16 -7.17 -2.74 -7.81
C ILE A 16 -8.38 -1.81 -7.81
N PRO A 17 -9.08 -1.67 -8.94
CA PRO A 17 -10.23 -0.77 -9.06
C PRO A 17 -11.37 -1.13 -8.10
N PHE A 18 -12.01 -0.13 -7.53
CA PHE A 18 -13.23 -0.22 -6.74
C PHE A 18 -14.13 0.98 -7.04
N PRO A 19 -15.44 0.95 -6.80
CA PRO A 19 -16.30 2.10 -7.02
C PRO A 19 -15.80 3.34 -6.28
N GLY A 20 -15.51 4.42 -7.01
CA GLY A 20 -14.99 5.68 -6.49
C GLY A 20 -13.46 5.78 -6.40
N TRP A 21 -12.68 4.83 -6.94
CA TRP A 21 -11.21 4.86 -6.88
C TRP A 21 -10.55 6.04 -7.63
N THR A 22 -11.29 6.69 -8.54
CA THR A 22 -10.83 7.87 -9.31
C THR A 22 -11.28 9.21 -8.72
N LEU A 23 -11.95 9.20 -7.58
CA LEU A 23 -12.41 10.43 -6.95
C LEU A 23 -11.22 11.28 -6.47
N PRO A 24 -11.31 12.61 -6.57
CA PRO A 24 -10.33 13.51 -5.97
C PRO A 24 -10.20 13.25 -4.48
N GLY A 25 -8.95 13.06 -4.01
CA GLY A 25 -8.62 12.66 -2.64
C GLY A 25 -8.30 11.17 -2.49
N VAL A 26 -8.55 10.34 -3.53
CA VAL A 26 -8.07 8.96 -3.58
C VAL A 26 -6.73 8.95 -4.31
N ILE A 27 -5.68 8.50 -3.65
CA ILE A 27 -4.31 8.49 -4.18
C ILE A 27 -3.59 7.17 -3.85
N GLY A 28 -2.57 6.84 -4.63
CA GLY A 28 -1.73 5.67 -4.37
C GLY A 28 -0.83 5.82 -3.13
N LEU A 29 -0.45 4.71 -2.51
CA LEU A 29 0.49 4.70 -1.37
C LEU A 29 1.88 5.21 -1.77
N ALA A 30 2.37 4.82 -2.94
CA ALA A 30 3.66 5.30 -3.44
C ALA A 30 3.62 6.81 -3.73
N ALA A 31 2.52 7.29 -4.34
CA ALA A 31 2.30 8.72 -4.55
C ALA A 31 2.25 9.48 -3.22
N SER A 32 1.57 8.95 -2.19
CA SER A 32 1.54 9.51 -0.84
C SER A 32 2.94 9.59 -0.22
N THR A 33 3.76 8.56 -0.44
CA THR A 33 5.15 8.55 0.02
C THR A 33 5.96 9.66 -0.63
N THR A 34 5.76 9.89 -1.92
CA THR A 34 6.43 10.98 -2.67
C THR A 34 5.99 12.35 -2.16
N LEU A 35 4.68 12.56 -1.94
CA LEU A 35 4.16 13.79 -1.35
C LEU A 35 4.82 14.09 0.00
N LEU A 36 4.86 13.10 0.90
CA LEU A 36 5.41 13.24 2.24
C LEU A 36 6.93 13.48 2.23
N LYS A 37 7.70 12.65 1.49
CA LYS A 37 9.17 12.68 1.55
C LYS A 37 9.77 13.78 0.69
N SER A 38 9.28 13.95 -0.55
CA SER A 38 9.88 14.88 -1.50
C SER A 38 9.27 16.27 -1.42
N HIS A 39 7.98 16.37 -1.18
CA HIS A 39 7.26 17.64 -1.20
C HIS A 39 6.88 18.16 0.20
N ARG A 40 7.00 17.33 1.24
CA ARG A 40 6.58 17.66 2.62
C ARG A 40 5.10 18.08 2.70
N VAL A 41 4.26 17.49 1.85
CA VAL A 41 2.84 17.75 1.76
C VAL A 41 2.07 16.56 2.29
N LEU A 42 1.09 16.80 3.16
CA LEU A 42 0.15 15.78 3.63
C LEU A 42 -0.84 15.41 2.51
N PRO A 43 -1.18 14.12 2.36
CA PRO A 43 -2.25 13.69 1.46
C PRO A 43 -3.60 14.32 1.80
N GLY A 44 -3.84 14.53 3.07
CA GLY A 44 -5.00 15.19 3.67
C GLY A 44 -4.74 15.40 5.15
N LYS A 45 -5.54 16.21 5.81
CA LYS A 45 -5.46 16.41 7.27
C LYS A 45 -5.92 15.16 8.01
N GLU A 46 -7.00 14.53 7.51
CA GLU A 46 -7.56 13.28 8.00
C GLU A 46 -7.53 12.23 6.88
N THR A 47 -6.69 11.22 7.02
CA THR A 47 -6.40 10.24 5.97
C THR A 47 -6.77 8.84 6.42
N VAL A 48 -7.39 8.07 5.51
CA VAL A 48 -7.50 6.60 5.63
C VAL A 48 -6.42 5.96 4.78
N VAL A 49 -5.74 4.94 5.31
CA VAL A 49 -4.70 4.19 4.62
C VAL A 49 -5.18 2.77 4.40
N ALA A 50 -5.18 2.27 3.16
CA ALA A 50 -5.76 0.97 2.81
C ALA A 50 -4.91 0.18 1.83
N GLY A 51 -4.98 -1.16 1.91
CA GLY A 51 -4.31 -2.04 0.95
C GLY A 51 -3.70 -3.28 1.59
N CYS A 52 -2.44 -3.57 1.29
CA CYS A 52 -1.71 -4.68 1.90
C CYS A 52 -0.20 -4.41 1.94
N GLY A 53 0.44 -5.02 2.93
CA GLY A 53 1.90 -5.03 3.04
C GLY A 53 2.50 -3.91 3.90
N PRO A 54 3.83 -3.90 4.06
CA PRO A 54 4.53 -3.04 5.00
C PRO A 54 4.42 -1.54 4.66
N LEU A 55 4.15 -1.20 3.40
CA LEU A 55 4.02 0.19 2.97
C LEU A 55 2.86 0.92 3.67
N LEU A 56 1.82 0.19 4.11
CA LEU A 56 0.73 0.75 4.92
C LEU A 56 1.27 1.41 6.20
N ALA A 57 2.13 0.69 6.92
CA ALA A 57 2.72 1.19 8.16
C ALA A 57 3.67 2.38 7.92
N VAL A 58 4.44 2.32 6.83
CA VAL A 58 5.35 3.41 6.42
C VAL A 58 4.57 4.68 6.15
N VAL A 59 3.52 4.61 5.33
CA VAL A 59 2.70 5.77 4.97
C VAL A 59 1.94 6.29 6.17
N ALA A 60 1.28 5.43 6.95
CA ALA A 60 0.55 5.83 8.15
C ALA A 60 1.47 6.53 9.16
N SER A 61 2.62 5.93 9.47
CA SER A 61 3.62 6.54 10.36
C SER A 61 4.17 7.86 9.80
N GLY A 62 4.38 7.95 8.49
CA GLY A 62 4.83 9.17 7.81
C GLY A 62 3.82 10.31 7.95
N ILE A 63 2.53 10.04 7.74
CA ILE A 63 1.44 11.02 7.92
C ILE A 63 1.39 11.51 9.36
N ILE A 64 1.45 10.58 10.34
CA ILE A 64 1.42 10.92 11.76
C ILE A 64 2.62 11.81 12.14
N LYS A 65 3.83 11.44 11.70
CA LYS A 65 5.05 12.24 11.95
C LYS A 65 4.99 13.64 11.32
N ALA A 66 4.32 13.77 10.19
CA ALA A 66 4.13 15.06 9.52
C ALA A 66 2.99 15.91 10.12
N GLY A 67 2.36 15.45 11.22
CA GLY A 67 1.29 16.17 11.92
C GLY A 67 -0.11 15.94 11.34
N GLY A 68 -0.27 15.01 10.40
CA GLY A 68 -1.57 14.57 9.89
C GLY A 68 -2.21 13.52 10.81
N ARG A 69 -3.52 13.30 10.65
CA ARG A 69 -4.27 12.31 11.40
C ARG A 69 -4.63 11.11 10.52
N VAL A 70 -4.26 9.91 10.95
CA VAL A 70 -4.70 8.67 10.32
C VAL A 70 -5.98 8.19 11.01
N ARG A 71 -7.09 8.24 10.29
CA ARG A 71 -8.42 7.85 10.81
C ARG A 71 -8.57 6.35 10.96
N ALA A 72 -7.96 5.59 10.06
CA ALA A 72 -7.94 4.13 10.08
C ALA A 72 -6.87 3.58 9.15
N ILE A 73 -6.39 2.37 9.46
CA ILE A 73 -5.63 1.51 8.55
C ILE A 73 -6.52 0.32 8.20
N ILE A 74 -6.66 0.03 6.91
CA ILE A 74 -7.45 -1.08 6.38
C ILE A 74 -6.50 -2.05 5.72
N ASP A 75 -6.28 -3.21 6.33
CA ASP A 75 -5.39 -4.24 5.79
C ASP A 75 -6.17 -5.45 5.32
N LEU A 76 -5.89 -5.86 4.08
CA LEU A 76 -6.41 -7.09 3.49
C LEU A 76 -5.90 -8.33 4.23
N LYS A 77 -4.68 -8.27 4.77
CA LYS A 77 -4.05 -9.36 5.51
C LYS A 77 -4.60 -9.50 6.91
N SER A 78 -4.40 -10.69 7.49
CA SER A 78 -4.71 -10.94 8.90
C SER A 78 -3.64 -10.32 9.82
N SER A 79 -4.01 -10.14 11.09
CA SER A 79 -3.04 -9.73 12.12
C SER A 79 -1.89 -10.73 12.27
N PHE A 80 -2.14 -12.01 12.00
CA PHE A 80 -1.13 -13.07 12.04
C PHE A 80 -0.10 -12.94 10.89
N ASP A 81 -0.56 -12.57 9.68
CA ASP A 81 0.33 -12.31 8.54
C ASP A 81 1.21 -11.08 8.80
N TRP A 82 0.71 -10.12 9.53
CA TRP A 82 1.49 -8.97 9.99
C TRP A 82 2.64 -9.40 10.89
N LEU A 83 2.37 -10.27 11.84
CA LEU A 83 3.37 -10.81 12.76
C LEU A 83 4.41 -11.68 12.02
N SER A 84 3.98 -12.48 11.04
CA SER A 84 4.87 -13.29 10.22
C SER A 84 5.80 -12.46 9.33
N SER A 85 5.37 -11.27 8.92
CA SER A 85 6.15 -10.32 8.12
C SER A 85 7.33 -9.69 8.90
N ILE A 86 7.33 -9.77 10.23
CA ILE A 86 8.44 -9.34 11.09
C ILE A 86 9.62 -10.32 11.01
N ARG A 87 9.35 -11.58 10.73
CA ARG A 87 10.38 -12.65 10.70
C ARG A 87 11.54 -12.40 9.73
N PRO A 88 11.32 -11.95 8.48
CA PRO A 88 12.40 -11.54 7.58
C PRO A 88 13.15 -10.29 8.05
N MET A 89 12.51 -9.42 8.84
CA MET A 89 13.14 -8.20 9.37
C MET A 89 14.14 -8.50 10.50
N LEU A 90 14.02 -9.66 11.16
CA LEU A 90 14.96 -10.10 12.22
C LEU A 90 16.38 -10.32 11.69
N SER A 91 16.53 -10.64 10.41
CA SER A 91 17.84 -10.79 9.76
C SER A 91 18.53 -9.47 9.42
N ASN A 92 17.82 -8.35 9.53
CA ASN A 92 18.37 -7.01 9.28
C ASN A 92 17.97 -6.05 10.43
N PRO A 93 18.87 -5.79 11.39
CA PRO A 93 18.56 -4.98 12.57
C PRO A 93 18.06 -3.56 12.25
N SER A 94 18.59 -2.91 11.21
CA SER A 94 18.14 -1.56 10.83
C SER A 94 16.68 -1.53 10.41
N SER A 95 16.25 -2.50 9.61
CA SER A 95 14.86 -2.64 9.17
C SER A 95 13.92 -2.98 10.32
N LEU A 96 14.41 -3.72 11.32
CA LEU A 96 13.65 -4.03 12.53
C LEU A 96 13.38 -2.78 13.37
N PHE A 97 14.42 -1.95 13.62
CA PHE A 97 14.28 -0.69 14.36
C PHE A 97 13.31 0.28 13.67
N GLU A 98 13.38 0.39 12.34
CA GLU A 98 12.44 1.20 11.58
C GLU A 98 11.00 0.69 11.71
N GLY A 99 10.79 -0.61 11.57
CA GLY A 99 9.48 -1.25 11.70
C GLY A 99 8.85 -1.04 13.07
N ILE A 100 9.64 -1.20 14.15
CA ILE A 100 9.21 -0.90 15.52
C ILE A 100 8.83 0.58 15.64
N GLY A 101 9.60 1.48 15.03
CA GLY A 101 9.31 2.91 15.04
C GLY A 101 7.98 3.24 14.36
N TRP A 102 7.65 2.59 13.25
CA TRP A 102 6.35 2.77 12.57
C TRP A 102 5.19 2.28 13.43
N LEU A 103 5.31 1.07 13.99
CA LEU A 103 4.29 0.49 14.88
C LEU A 103 4.06 1.34 16.11
N LYS A 104 5.14 1.81 16.75
CA LYS A 104 5.06 2.72 17.90
C LYS A 104 4.22 3.95 17.58
N ASN A 105 4.50 4.63 16.47
CA ASN A 105 3.76 5.83 16.07
C ASN A 105 2.27 5.53 15.84
N ILE A 106 1.93 4.42 15.20
CA ILE A 106 0.55 4.01 14.93
C ILE A 106 -0.18 3.70 16.24
N ILE A 107 0.44 2.94 17.15
CA ILE A 107 -0.15 2.58 18.44
C ILE A 107 -0.38 3.82 19.31
N PHE A 108 0.63 4.69 19.44
CA PHE A 108 0.52 5.90 20.25
C PHE A 108 -0.47 6.92 19.68
N SER A 109 -0.70 6.92 18.36
CA SER A 109 -1.73 7.78 17.74
C SER A 109 -3.17 7.30 17.99
N GLY A 110 -3.35 6.09 18.53
CA GLY A 110 -4.67 5.49 18.71
C GLY A 110 -5.38 5.14 17.40
N THR A 111 -4.64 5.00 16.29
CA THR A 111 -5.22 4.70 14.98
C THR A 111 -5.77 3.27 14.95
N PRO A 112 -7.07 3.07 14.66
CA PRO A 112 -7.65 1.74 14.54
C PRO A 112 -7.15 1.02 13.29
N ILE A 113 -6.90 -0.29 13.42
CA ILE A 113 -6.49 -1.15 12.31
C ILE A 113 -7.59 -2.18 12.05
N TYR A 114 -8.13 -2.18 10.84
CA TYR A 114 -9.13 -3.14 10.37
C TYR A 114 -8.45 -4.22 9.52
N PHE A 115 -8.12 -5.33 10.16
CA PHE A 115 -7.57 -6.51 9.48
C PHE A 115 -8.65 -7.30 8.73
N ASN A 116 -8.23 -8.10 7.74
CA ASN A 116 -9.13 -8.87 6.87
C ASN A 116 -10.24 -8.00 6.28
N SER A 117 -9.89 -6.79 5.87
CA SER A 117 -10.87 -5.80 5.43
C SER A 117 -10.48 -5.21 4.07
N VAL A 118 -11.49 -4.87 3.28
CA VAL A 118 -11.30 -4.22 1.99
C VAL A 118 -12.24 -3.04 1.83
N ILE A 119 -11.85 -2.12 0.96
CA ILE A 119 -12.72 -1.05 0.49
C ILE A 119 -13.80 -1.68 -0.40
N LYS A 120 -15.05 -1.38 -0.11
CA LYS A 120 -16.19 -1.76 -0.95
C LYS A 120 -16.49 -0.68 -1.98
N GLU A 121 -16.56 0.56 -1.52
CA GLU A 121 -16.89 1.73 -2.32
C GLU A 121 -16.43 3.01 -1.60
N VAL A 122 -16.21 4.06 -2.38
CA VAL A 122 -15.94 5.41 -1.88
C VAL A 122 -16.88 6.37 -2.57
N ASN A 123 -17.51 7.23 -1.80
CA ASN A 123 -18.40 8.27 -2.29
C ASN A 123 -17.88 9.63 -1.79
N LYS A 124 -18.01 10.66 -2.62
CA LYS A 124 -17.69 12.02 -2.21
C LYS A 124 -18.97 12.67 -1.66
N LYS A 125 -18.89 13.18 -0.44
CA LYS A 125 -19.94 13.97 0.19
C LYS A 125 -19.35 15.32 0.57
N GLU A 126 -19.82 16.38 -0.08
CA GLU A 126 -19.29 17.73 0.11
C GLU A 126 -17.77 17.76 -0.07
N ASN A 127 -17.01 17.98 1.00
CA ASN A 127 -15.55 18.04 1.00
C ASN A 127 -14.87 16.80 1.58
N GLU A 128 -15.63 15.76 1.99
CA GLU A 128 -15.11 14.53 2.59
C GLU A 128 -15.37 13.32 1.70
N LEU A 129 -14.55 12.31 1.86
CA LEU A 129 -14.75 10.96 1.33
C LEU A 129 -15.51 10.12 2.37
N GLU A 130 -16.62 9.52 1.98
CA GLU A 130 -17.29 8.45 2.73
C GLU A 130 -16.79 7.11 2.20
N ILE A 131 -16.00 6.42 3.00
CA ILE A 131 -15.33 5.17 2.65
C ILE A 131 -16.09 4.03 3.31
N SER A 132 -16.68 3.16 2.51
CA SER A 132 -17.36 1.95 2.97
C SER A 132 -16.41 0.77 2.92
N ILE A 133 -16.18 0.11 4.05
CA ILE A 133 -15.34 -1.09 4.14
C ILE A 133 -16.14 -2.31 4.55
N THR A 134 -15.66 -3.48 4.19
CA THR A 134 -16.24 -4.76 4.58
C THR A 134 -15.15 -5.74 5.00
N LYS A 135 -15.45 -6.60 5.96
CA LYS A 135 -14.58 -7.72 6.33
C LYS A 135 -14.65 -8.84 5.30
N ILE A 136 -13.55 -9.53 5.11
CA ILE A 136 -13.44 -10.72 4.29
C ILE A 136 -13.10 -11.90 5.20
N ASN A 137 -13.72 -13.05 4.92
CA ASN A 137 -13.30 -14.29 5.55
C ASN A 137 -12.03 -14.81 4.83
N PRO A 138 -10.89 -14.92 5.51
CA PRO A 138 -9.63 -15.33 4.87
C PRO A 138 -9.65 -16.78 4.33
N ARG A 139 -10.59 -17.64 4.81
CA ARG A 139 -10.66 -19.05 4.39
C ARG A 139 -11.43 -19.26 3.08
N ASN A 140 -12.41 -18.43 2.77
CA ASN A 140 -13.28 -18.61 1.61
C ASN A 140 -13.53 -17.33 0.79
N ASN A 141 -12.81 -16.26 1.08
CA ASN A 141 -12.93 -14.94 0.43
C ASN A 141 -14.36 -14.36 0.41
N ARG A 142 -15.27 -14.87 1.27
CA ARG A 142 -16.62 -14.31 1.39
C ARG A 142 -16.60 -12.99 2.11
N LYS A 143 -17.26 -12.00 1.55
CA LYS A 143 -17.46 -10.70 2.18
C LYS A 143 -18.55 -10.84 3.24
N TYR A 144 -18.29 -10.29 4.42
CA TYR A 144 -19.35 -10.16 5.43
C TYR A 144 -20.23 -8.95 5.10
N ASP A 145 -21.49 -9.02 5.46
CA ASP A 145 -22.46 -7.95 5.16
C ASP A 145 -22.31 -6.72 6.08
N ASN A 146 -21.43 -6.79 7.07
CA ASN A 146 -21.14 -5.69 7.98
C ASN A 146 -20.36 -4.58 7.24
N LYS A 147 -21.07 -3.50 6.93
CA LYS A 147 -20.48 -2.30 6.35
C LYS A 147 -20.08 -1.34 7.47
N ILE A 148 -18.82 -0.98 7.50
CA ILE A 148 -18.31 0.10 8.35
C ILE A 148 -18.10 1.31 7.45
N LYS A 149 -18.60 2.47 7.85
CA LYS A 149 -18.40 3.72 7.14
C LYS A 149 -17.38 4.58 7.87
N LEU A 150 -16.41 5.07 7.14
CA LEU A 150 -15.36 5.97 7.60
C LEU A 150 -15.45 7.27 6.82
N LYS A 151 -15.08 8.38 7.46
CA LYS A 151 -14.98 9.69 6.81
C LYS A 151 -13.54 10.17 6.88
N ALA A 152 -13.04 10.76 5.79
CA ALA A 152 -11.70 11.31 5.70
C ALA A 152 -11.61 12.34 4.56
N ASP A 153 -10.58 13.18 4.58
CA ASP A 153 -10.26 14.11 3.48
C ASP A 153 -9.60 13.38 2.32
N SER A 154 -8.85 12.31 2.65
CA SER A 154 -8.11 11.53 1.66
C SER A 154 -8.08 10.05 1.98
N LEU A 155 -7.89 9.26 0.93
CA LEU A 155 -7.70 7.81 0.99
C LEU A 155 -6.42 7.46 0.24
N CYS A 156 -5.43 6.92 0.97
CA CYS A 156 -4.21 6.37 0.38
C CYS A 156 -4.37 4.87 0.21
N VAL A 157 -4.29 4.36 -1.03
CA VAL A 157 -4.56 2.95 -1.31
C VAL A 157 -3.46 2.32 -2.15
N GLY A 158 -3.06 1.07 -1.82
CA GLY A 158 -2.06 0.33 -2.61
C GLY A 158 -2.01 -1.15 -2.26
N HIS A 159 -1.78 -1.96 -3.28
CA HIS A 159 -1.80 -3.42 -3.19
C HIS A 159 -0.47 -4.05 -3.62
N GLY A 160 0.63 -3.33 -3.40
CA GLY A 160 1.98 -3.73 -3.78
C GLY A 160 2.49 -3.03 -5.04
N LEU A 161 3.68 -3.44 -5.47
CA LEU A 161 4.39 -2.84 -6.59
C LEU A 161 4.59 -3.88 -7.70
N ILE A 162 4.54 -3.43 -8.94
CA ILE A 162 4.76 -4.23 -10.14
C ILE A 162 6.01 -3.69 -10.85
N PRO A 163 7.00 -4.53 -11.18
CA PRO A 163 8.18 -4.09 -11.93
C PRO A 163 7.83 -3.46 -13.27
N SER A 164 8.51 -2.36 -13.62
CA SER A 164 8.41 -1.75 -14.94
C SER A 164 9.30 -2.51 -15.91
N ILE A 165 8.71 -3.42 -16.68
CA ILE A 165 9.44 -4.33 -17.59
C ILE A 165 9.31 -3.95 -19.07
N ASP A 166 8.62 -2.86 -19.39
CA ASP A 166 8.27 -2.53 -20.79
C ASP A 166 9.52 -2.32 -21.68
N ILE A 167 10.52 -1.61 -21.15
CA ILE A 167 11.79 -1.39 -21.87
C ILE A 167 12.54 -2.71 -22.04
N LEU A 168 12.59 -3.56 -21.01
CA LEU A 168 13.23 -4.87 -21.08
C LEU A 168 12.57 -5.74 -22.15
N LYS A 169 11.24 -5.75 -22.18
CA LYS A 169 10.46 -6.46 -23.20
C LYS A 169 10.73 -5.93 -24.60
N SER A 170 10.79 -4.62 -24.77
CA SER A 170 11.10 -3.98 -26.07
C SER A 170 12.50 -4.29 -26.57
N LEU A 171 13.43 -4.58 -25.67
CA LEU A 171 14.81 -4.99 -25.99
C LEU A 171 14.95 -6.52 -26.18
N GLY A 172 13.84 -7.27 -26.18
CA GLY A 172 13.83 -8.71 -26.41
C GLY A 172 14.22 -9.56 -25.20
N ALA A 173 14.23 -9.01 -23.99
CA ALA A 173 14.49 -9.82 -22.80
C ALA A 173 13.38 -10.85 -22.58
N GLU A 174 13.76 -12.09 -22.21
CA GLU A 174 12.81 -13.11 -21.82
C GLU A 174 12.14 -12.71 -20.50
N ILE A 175 10.82 -12.81 -20.46
CA ILE A 175 10.01 -12.57 -19.27
C ILE A 175 9.20 -13.81 -18.91
N PHE A 176 8.96 -14.03 -17.62
CA PHE A 176 8.10 -15.11 -17.12
C PHE A 176 7.10 -14.59 -16.09
N PHE A 177 6.00 -15.29 -15.96
CA PHE A 177 4.99 -14.96 -14.96
C PHE A 177 5.27 -15.70 -13.66
N GLU A 178 5.46 -14.96 -12.57
CA GLU A 178 5.63 -15.51 -11.24
C GLU A 178 4.29 -15.56 -10.51
N SER A 179 3.83 -16.77 -10.22
CA SER A 179 2.51 -16.99 -9.66
C SER A 179 2.37 -16.49 -8.22
N GLU A 180 3.43 -16.57 -7.40
CA GLU A 180 3.39 -16.14 -6.00
C GLU A 180 3.14 -14.63 -5.86
N SER A 181 3.86 -13.83 -6.62
CA SER A 181 3.68 -12.38 -6.65
C SER A 181 2.62 -11.92 -7.66
N SER A 182 2.10 -12.86 -8.49
CA SER A 182 1.19 -12.57 -9.60
C SER A 182 1.70 -11.44 -10.48
N THR A 183 2.98 -11.50 -10.90
CA THR A 183 3.64 -10.46 -11.67
C THR A 183 4.56 -11.03 -12.74
N TRP A 184 4.87 -10.23 -13.75
CA TRP A 184 5.84 -10.57 -14.78
C TRP A 184 7.23 -10.11 -14.36
N LEU A 185 8.21 -11.02 -14.42
CA LEU A 185 9.62 -10.76 -14.08
C LEU A 185 10.52 -11.06 -15.27
N PRO A 186 11.65 -10.34 -15.39
CA PRO A 186 12.68 -10.69 -16.36
C PRO A 186 13.41 -11.96 -15.93
N LYS A 187 13.70 -12.83 -16.88
CA LYS A 187 14.53 -14.00 -16.66
C LYS A 187 16.00 -13.56 -16.53
N ILE A 188 16.60 -13.92 -15.41
CA ILE A 188 18.01 -13.62 -15.17
C ILE A 188 18.82 -14.79 -15.74
N ASN A 189 19.61 -14.53 -16.78
CA ASN A 189 20.62 -15.49 -17.25
C ASN A 189 21.85 -15.34 -16.34
N LYS A 190 22.24 -16.40 -15.67
CA LYS A 190 23.55 -16.45 -15.01
C LYS A 190 24.59 -16.64 -16.12
N TYR A 191 25.44 -15.64 -16.30
CA TYR A 191 26.65 -15.78 -17.09
C TYR A 191 27.70 -16.52 -16.27
#